data_1f939fc90b3f0cca8d42c70dd2bfae87
#
_entry.id   1f939fc90b3f0cca8d42c70dd2bfae87
#
_cell.length_a   1.000
_cell.length_b   1.000
_cell.length_c   1.000
_cell.angle_alpha   90.00
_cell.angle_beta   90.00
_cell.angle_gamma   90.00
#
_symmetry.space_group_name_H-M   'P 1'
#
loop_
_entity.id
_entity.type
_entity.pdbx_description
1 polymer ?
#
loop_
_entity_poly.entity_id
_entity_poly.type
_entity_poly.pdbx_seq_one_letter_code
_entity_poly.pdbx_strand_id
1 'polypeptide(L)'
;SIREHCAGAERLRPLAEGAPLAQSHGTRYPIVQGPMTRVSDSPRFAQAVAAGGGLPFLALALMRRSEVVPLLDETRSLLNGRPYGVGILGFVPHDVREEQLEAVLAARPAFAIIAGGRPDQAHALEQAGISTYLHVPSPVLLRMFLGDGARRFIFEGRECGGHVGPRSSFV
;
A
#
# COMPACT_ATOMS: atom_id res chain seq x y z
N SER A 1 12.48 26.35 9.84
CA SER A 1 12.86 25.91 11.20
C SER A 1 11.88 24.88 11.75
N ILE A 2 12.24 24.15 12.81
CA ILE A 2 11.35 23.22 13.51
C ILE A 2 10.06 23.92 13.95
N ARG A 3 10.16 25.16 14.49
CA ARG A 3 9.01 25.95 14.91
C ARG A 3 8.02 26.25 13.76
N GLU A 4 8.54 26.55 12.59
CA GLU A 4 7.69 26.79 11.38
C GLU A 4 6.96 25.51 10.96
N HIS A 5 7.64 24.36 11.04
CA HIS A 5 7.01 23.07 10.73
C HIS A 5 5.94 22.71 11.76
N CYS A 6 6.19 22.94 13.05
CA CYS A 6 5.18 22.74 14.10
C CYS A 6 3.95 23.63 13.87
N ALA A 7 4.17 24.94 13.66
CA ALA A 7 3.07 25.87 13.37
C ALA A 7 2.32 25.51 12.06
N GLY A 8 3.05 25.01 11.06
CA GLY A 8 2.47 24.48 9.84
C GLY A 8 1.60 23.25 10.11
N ALA A 9 2.07 22.30 10.93
CA ALA A 9 1.34 21.10 11.29
C ALA A 9 0.07 21.42 12.11
N GLU A 10 0.14 22.36 13.05
CA GLU A 10 -1.03 22.82 13.81
C GLU A 10 -2.10 23.42 12.91
N ARG A 11 -1.71 24.25 11.96
CA ARG A 11 -2.62 24.91 11.01
C ARG A 11 -3.22 23.92 10.00
N LEU A 12 -2.39 23.05 9.41
CA LEU A 12 -2.81 22.15 8.34
C LEU A 12 -3.45 20.87 8.86
N ARG A 13 -3.18 20.49 10.12
CA ARG A 13 -3.68 19.27 10.76
C ARG A 13 -3.59 18.04 9.83
N PRO A 14 -2.41 17.68 9.32
CA PRO A 14 -2.24 16.66 8.27
C PRO A 14 -2.71 15.26 8.67
N LEU A 15 -2.86 14.99 9.96
CA LEU A 15 -3.34 13.72 10.52
C LEU A 15 -4.81 13.76 10.95
N ALA A 16 -5.51 14.89 10.76
CA ALA A 16 -6.91 15.00 11.14
C ALA A 16 -7.82 14.17 10.23
N GLU A 17 -9.02 13.92 10.71
CA GLU A 17 -10.11 13.37 9.91
C GLU A 17 -10.34 14.24 8.66
N GLY A 18 -10.48 13.61 7.50
CA GLY A 18 -10.67 14.30 6.24
C GLY A 18 -9.46 15.09 5.72
N ALA A 19 -8.26 14.89 6.28
CA ALA A 19 -7.03 15.48 5.73
C ALA A 19 -6.82 15.09 4.25
N PRO A 20 -6.05 15.88 3.46
CA PRO A 20 -5.91 15.65 2.01
C PRO A 20 -5.53 14.21 1.63
N LEU A 21 -4.64 13.56 2.39
CA LEU A 21 -4.27 12.16 2.15
C LEU A 21 -5.44 11.21 2.43
N ALA A 22 -6.23 11.45 3.48
CA ALA A 22 -7.42 10.68 3.75
C ALA A 22 -8.45 10.80 2.61
N GLN A 23 -8.66 12.00 2.10
CA GLN A 23 -9.55 12.24 0.96
C GLN A 23 -9.07 11.51 -0.29
N SER A 24 -7.76 11.56 -0.59
CA SER A 24 -7.18 10.87 -1.75
C SER A 24 -7.29 9.36 -1.66
N HIS A 25 -7.36 8.81 -0.44
CA HIS A 25 -7.51 7.38 -0.19
C HIS A 25 -8.98 6.94 -0.03
N GLY A 26 -9.91 7.88 0.07
CA GLY A 26 -11.32 7.57 0.38
C GLY A 26 -11.51 7.02 1.80
N THR A 27 -10.66 7.42 2.75
CA THR A 27 -10.67 6.98 4.15
C THR A 27 -11.04 8.12 5.10
N ARG A 28 -11.36 7.78 6.34
CA ARG A 28 -11.63 8.78 7.38
C ARG A 28 -10.36 9.47 7.86
N TYR A 29 -9.30 8.69 8.06
CA TYR A 29 -8.00 9.16 8.53
C TYR A 29 -6.91 8.89 7.50
N PRO A 30 -5.84 9.70 7.45
CA PRO A 30 -4.69 9.50 6.58
C PRO A 30 -3.74 8.42 7.14
N ILE A 31 -4.31 7.27 7.46
CA ILE A 31 -3.63 6.14 8.08
C ILE A 31 -3.74 4.94 7.17
N VAL A 32 -2.60 4.35 6.85
CA VAL A 32 -2.49 3.15 6.03
C VAL A 32 -1.94 2.01 6.90
N GLN A 33 -2.66 0.90 6.93
CA GLN A 33 -2.12 -0.33 7.50
C GLN A 33 -1.36 -1.07 6.41
N GLY A 34 -0.06 -1.20 6.56
CA GLY A 34 0.82 -1.88 5.60
C GLY A 34 0.57 -3.39 5.52
N PRO A 35 0.83 -4.02 4.37
CA PRO A 35 0.68 -5.47 4.24
C PRO A 35 1.69 -6.21 5.11
N MET A 36 1.18 -7.12 5.95
CA MET A 36 1.96 -7.92 6.88
C MET A 36 1.61 -9.40 6.70
N THR A 37 2.54 -10.19 6.19
CA THR A 37 2.37 -11.64 5.99
C THR A 37 1.96 -12.33 7.29
N ARG A 38 0.94 -13.18 7.25
CA ARG A 38 0.35 -13.90 8.39
C ARG A 38 -0.28 -13.00 9.47
N VAL A 39 -0.54 -11.75 9.14
CA VAL A 39 -1.23 -10.80 10.04
C VAL A 39 -2.38 -10.12 9.30
N SER A 40 -2.10 -9.49 8.16
CA SER A 40 -3.10 -8.79 7.36
C SER A 40 -3.52 -9.59 6.11
N ASP A 41 -3.65 -10.90 6.24
CA ASP A 41 -4.06 -11.85 5.21
C ASP A 41 -5.49 -12.39 5.45
N SER A 42 -6.31 -11.61 6.14
CA SER A 42 -7.68 -11.98 6.51
C SER A 42 -8.65 -10.85 6.20
N PRO A 43 -9.81 -11.16 5.58
CA PRO A 43 -10.84 -10.17 5.26
C PRO A 43 -11.38 -9.46 6.49
N ARG A 44 -11.50 -10.16 7.62
CA ARG A 44 -11.97 -9.58 8.88
C ARG A 44 -10.99 -8.58 9.47
N PHE A 45 -9.68 -8.79 9.31
CA PHE A 45 -8.67 -7.82 9.71
C PHE A 45 -8.80 -6.55 8.87
N ALA A 46 -8.93 -6.68 7.55
CA ALA A 46 -9.17 -5.54 6.66
C ALA A 46 -10.45 -4.78 7.04
N GLN A 47 -11.53 -5.50 7.37
CA GLN A 47 -12.79 -4.90 7.83
C GLN A 47 -12.59 -4.08 9.12
N ALA A 48 -11.85 -4.60 10.10
CA ALA A 48 -11.57 -3.89 11.36
C ALA A 48 -10.77 -2.60 11.13
N VAL A 49 -9.73 -2.64 10.28
CA VAL A 49 -8.96 -1.45 9.91
C VAL A 49 -9.83 -0.41 9.21
N ALA A 50 -10.64 -0.82 8.24
CA ALA A 50 -11.55 0.07 7.52
C ALA A 50 -12.65 0.64 8.45
N ALA A 51 -13.15 -0.12 9.42
CA ALA A 51 -14.09 0.35 10.42
C ALA A 51 -13.45 1.41 11.33
N GLY A 52 -12.16 1.28 11.64
CA GLY A 52 -11.37 2.30 12.35
C GLY A 52 -11.09 3.56 11.52
N GLY A 53 -11.39 3.55 10.23
CA GLY A 53 -11.22 4.70 9.33
C GLY A 53 -9.87 4.76 8.61
N GLY A 54 -9.05 3.72 8.70
CA GLY A 54 -7.79 3.58 7.96
C GLY A 54 -7.96 2.84 6.63
N LEU A 55 -6.90 2.83 5.81
CA LEU A 55 -6.82 2.07 4.57
C LEU A 55 -6.16 0.71 4.85
N PRO A 56 -6.88 -0.41 4.73
CA PRO A 56 -6.30 -1.73 4.91
C PRO A 56 -5.56 -2.22 3.66
N PHE A 57 -4.46 -2.95 3.87
CA PHE A 57 -3.79 -3.71 2.82
C PHE A 57 -3.69 -5.19 3.18
N LEU A 58 -4.17 -6.04 2.29
CA LEU A 58 -4.02 -7.50 2.39
C LEU A 58 -2.64 -7.92 1.91
N ALA A 59 -1.94 -8.75 2.67
CA ALA A 59 -0.66 -9.32 2.27
C ALA A 59 -0.88 -10.60 1.46
N LEU A 60 -0.54 -10.59 0.17
CA LEU A 60 -0.66 -11.77 -0.68
C LEU A 60 0.51 -12.75 -0.52
N ALA A 61 1.68 -12.24 -0.13
CA ALA A 61 2.89 -13.05 0.12
C ALA A 61 3.17 -14.06 -1.00
N LEU A 62 3.13 -15.35 -0.70
CA LEU A 62 3.32 -16.46 -1.65
C LEU A 62 2.01 -17.18 -1.99
N MET A 63 0.86 -16.58 -1.69
CA MET A 63 -0.44 -17.16 -2.00
C MET A 63 -0.60 -17.44 -3.49
N ARG A 64 -1.21 -18.56 -3.79
CA ARG A 64 -1.61 -18.94 -5.14
C ARG A 64 -2.98 -18.35 -5.48
N ARG A 65 -3.33 -18.33 -6.76
CA ARG A 65 -4.64 -17.85 -7.24
C ARG A 65 -5.82 -18.43 -6.45
N SER A 66 -5.75 -19.73 -6.13
CA SER A 66 -6.80 -20.43 -5.38
C SER A 66 -7.04 -19.86 -3.97
N GLU A 67 -6.05 -19.18 -3.39
CA GLU A 67 -6.13 -18.52 -2.09
C GLU A 67 -6.46 -17.02 -2.26
N VAL A 68 -5.87 -16.38 -3.27
CA VAL A 68 -6.04 -14.93 -3.51
C VAL A 68 -7.46 -14.60 -3.93
N VAL A 69 -8.06 -15.35 -4.84
CA VAL A 69 -9.40 -15.03 -5.35
C VAL A 69 -10.46 -15.02 -4.24
N PRO A 70 -10.62 -16.09 -3.41
CA PRO A 70 -11.59 -16.05 -2.32
C PRO A 70 -11.28 -14.98 -1.28
N LEU A 71 -9.99 -14.72 -0.97
CA LEU A 71 -9.57 -13.65 -0.07
C LEU A 71 -10.06 -12.28 -0.55
N LEU A 72 -9.87 -11.96 -1.83
CA LEU A 72 -10.28 -10.68 -2.40
C LEU A 72 -11.81 -10.55 -2.50
N ASP A 73 -12.50 -11.62 -2.87
CA ASP A 73 -13.96 -11.63 -2.99
C ASP A 73 -14.66 -11.45 -1.64
N GLU A 74 -14.20 -12.17 -0.61
CA GLU A 74 -14.71 -11.99 0.75
C GLU A 74 -14.40 -10.60 1.29
N THR A 75 -13.18 -10.09 1.06
CA THR A 75 -12.80 -8.73 1.49
C THR A 75 -13.70 -7.69 0.85
N ARG A 76 -13.91 -7.76 -0.46
CA ARG A 76 -14.80 -6.84 -1.18
C ARG A 76 -16.23 -6.87 -0.61
N SER A 77 -16.74 -8.06 -0.31
CA SER A 77 -18.05 -8.24 0.30
C SER A 77 -18.15 -7.60 1.69
N LEU A 78 -17.18 -7.87 2.58
CA LEU A 78 -17.16 -7.34 3.95
C LEU A 78 -16.94 -5.82 4.02
N LEU A 79 -16.18 -5.27 3.10
CA LEU A 79 -15.89 -3.83 3.07
C LEU A 79 -17.04 -3.01 2.49
N ASN A 80 -17.94 -3.61 1.72
CA ASN A 80 -19.14 -2.97 1.20
C ASN A 80 -18.86 -1.61 0.53
N GLY A 81 -17.93 -1.60 -0.45
CA GLY A 81 -17.55 -0.41 -1.22
C GLY A 81 -16.47 0.46 -0.58
N ARG A 82 -16.02 0.18 0.63
CA ARG A 82 -14.85 0.88 1.21
C ARG A 82 -13.57 0.46 0.49
N PRO A 83 -12.62 1.40 0.28
CA PRO A 83 -11.37 1.09 -0.39
C PRO A 83 -10.49 0.14 0.42
N TYR A 84 -9.73 -0.68 -0.30
CA TYR A 84 -8.66 -1.52 0.24
C TYR A 84 -7.55 -1.66 -0.78
N GLY A 85 -6.41 -2.14 -0.33
CA GLY A 85 -5.28 -2.45 -1.17
C GLY A 85 -4.75 -3.86 -0.97
N VAL A 86 -3.81 -4.24 -1.84
CA VAL A 86 -3.07 -5.50 -1.77
C VAL A 86 -1.58 -5.24 -1.70
N GLY A 87 -0.87 -6.05 -0.93
CA GLY A 87 0.58 -6.07 -0.86
C GLY A 87 1.14 -7.24 -1.66
N ILE A 88 1.96 -6.92 -2.65
CA ILE A 88 2.60 -7.86 -3.57
C ILE A 88 4.11 -7.82 -3.32
N LEU A 89 4.76 -8.97 -3.40
CA LEU A 89 6.22 -9.05 -3.39
C LEU A 89 6.74 -9.01 -4.82
N GLY A 90 7.59 -8.05 -5.16
CA GLY A 90 8.15 -7.87 -6.51
C GLY A 90 9.14 -8.95 -6.96
N PHE A 91 9.55 -9.82 -6.03
CA PHE A 91 10.59 -10.84 -6.22
C PHE A 91 10.10 -12.28 -6.02
N VAL A 92 8.79 -12.53 -6.03
CA VAL A 92 8.23 -13.89 -5.99
C VAL A 92 8.53 -14.65 -7.28
N PRO A 93 8.46 -16.01 -7.29
CA PRO A 93 8.55 -16.81 -8.51
C PRO A 93 7.58 -16.32 -9.58
N HIS A 94 7.99 -16.46 -10.84
CA HIS A 94 7.26 -15.90 -11.99
C HIS A 94 5.81 -16.43 -12.07
N ASP A 95 5.63 -17.72 -11.87
CA ASP A 95 4.32 -18.39 -11.87
C ASP A 95 3.38 -17.84 -10.77
N VAL A 96 3.90 -17.66 -9.55
CA VAL A 96 3.13 -17.05 -8.45
C VAL A 96 2.74 -15.62 -8.79
N ARG A 97 3.67 -14.86 -9.35
CA ARG A 97 3.41 -13.46 -9.73
C ARG A 97 2.33 -13.35 -10.79
N GLU A 98 2.37 -14.20 -11.82
CA GLU A 98 1.34 -14.21 -12.86
C GLU A 98 -0.05 -14.53 -12.29
N GLU A 99 -0.14 -15.58 -11.48
CA GLU A 99 -1.39 -15.96 -10.82
C GLU A 99 -1.96 -14.82 -9.94
N GLN A 100 -1.09 -14.17 -9.15
CA GLN A 100 -1.50 -13.05 -8.31
C GLN A 100 -1.92 -11.84 -9.14
N LEU A 101 -1.16 -11.50 -10.19
CA LEU A 101 -1.47 -10.38 -11.06
C LEU A 101 -2.82 -10.55 -11.75
N GLU A 102 -3.10 -11.74 -12.30
CA GLU A 102 -4.40 -12.04 -12.89
C GLU A 102 -5.54 -11.86 -11.89
N ALA A 103 -5.40 -12.40 -10.67
CA ALA A 103 -6.42 -12.30 -9.64
C ALA A 103 -6.65 -10.84 -9.20
N VAL A 104 -5.57 -10.06 -9.04
CA VAL A 104 -5.62 -8.65 -8.66
C VAL A 104 -6.25 -7.80 -9.76
N LEU A 105 -5.88 -8.03 -11.03
CA LEU A 105 -6.46 -7.32 -12.18
C LEU A 105 -7.96 -7.62 -12.35
N ALA A 106 -8.39 -8.85 -12.04
CA ALA A 106 -9.81 -9.21 -12.06
C ALA A 106 -10.59 -8.56 -10.91
N ALA A 107 -10.03 -8.56 -9.69
CA ALA A 107 -10.69 -8.02 -8.50
C ALA A 107 -10.68 -6.48 -8.44
N ARG A 108 -9.67 -5.83 -9.05
CA ARG A 108 -9.48 -4.38 -9.10
C ARG A 108 -9.57 -3.70 -7.74
N PRO A 109 -8.72 -4.05 -6.76
CA PRO A 109 -8.62 -3.28 -5.53
C PRO A 109 -8.24 -1.83 -5.85
N ALA A 110 -8.62 -0.86 -5.00
CA ALA A 110 -8.32 0.55 -5.25
C ALA A 110 -6.81 0.84 -5.23
N PHE A 111 -6.06 0.06 -4.46
CA PHE A 111 -4.63 0.29 -4.21
C PHE A 111 -3.80 -0.99 -4.29
N ALA A 112 -2.51 -0.82 -4.59
CA ALA A 112 -1.50 -1.86 -4.45
C ALA A 112 -0.21 -1.28 -3.84
N ILE A 113 0.54 -2.12 -3.11
CA ILE A 113 1.90 -1.86 -2.66
C ILE A 113 2.78 -2.97 -3.20
N ILE A 114 3.88 -2.64 -3.86
CA ILE A 114 4.85 -3.63 -4.32
C ILE A 114 6.14 -3.49 -3.51
N ALA A 115 6.37 -4.43 -2.61
CA ALA A 115 7.60 -4.50 -1.84
C ALA A 115 8.72 -5.11 -2.69
N GLY A 116 9.87 -4.42 -2.80
CA GLY A 116 10.96 -4.84 -3.69
C GLY A 116 10.59 -4.85 -5.17
N GLY A 117 9.58 -4.05 -5.54
CA GLY A 117 9.09 -3.92 -6.90
C GLY A 117 9.86 -2.91 -7.76
N ARG A 118 9.46 -2.83 -9.02
CA ARG A 118 10.02 -1.91 -10.02
C ARG A 118 8.90 -1.07 -10.66
N PRO A 119 9.25 0.09 -11.26
CA PRO A 119 8.29 0.97 -11.92
C PRO A 119 7.46 0.30 -13.03
N ASP A 120 8.04 -0.62 -13.81
CA ASP A 120 7.32 -1.39 -14.85
C ASP A 120 6.16 -2.22 -14.27
N GLN A 121 6.37 -2.84 -13.10
CA GLN A 121 5.35 -3.60 -12.39
C GLN A 121 4.22 -2.69 -11.86
N ALA A 122 4.57 -1.52 -11.36
CA ALA A 122 3.59 -0.54 -10.90
C ALA A 122 2.74 0.00 -12.07
N HIS A 123 3.37 0.32 -13.19
CA HIS A 123 2.66 0.80 -14.39
C HIS A 123 1.63 -0.20 -14.91
N ALA A 124 1.94 -1.50 -14.88
CA ALA A 124 0.98 -2.53 -15.31
C ALA A 124 -0.32 -2.51 -14.48
N LEU A 125 -0.22 -2.31 -13.17
CA LEU A 125 -1.37 -2.16 -12.27
C LEU A 125 -2.08 -0.81 -12.46
N GLU A 126 -1.33 0.27 -12.62
CA GLU A 126 -1.86 1.62 -12.82
C GLU A 126 -2.65 1.74 -14.14
N GLN A 127 -2.25 1.04 -15.20
CA GLN A 127 -3.01 0.95 -16.45
C GLN A 127 -4.39 0.31 -16.25
N ALA A 128 -4.53 -0.54 -15.26
CA ALA A 128 -5.81 -1.14 -14.86
C ALA A 128 -6.62 -0.25 -13.86
N GLY A 129 -6.11 0.95 -13.53
CA GLY A 129 -6.75 1.88 -12.60
C GLY A 129 -6.45 1.61 -11.12
N ILE A 130 -5.47 0.76 -10.80
CA ILE A 130 -5.06 0.44 -9.43
C ILE A 130 -3.95 1.40 -9.01
N SER A 131 -4.18 2.27 -8.04
CA SER A 131 -3.17 3.20 -7.53
C SER A 131 -2.04 2.44 -6.83
N THR A 132 -0.84 2.43 -7.42
CA THR A 132 0.24 1.54 -6.97
C THR A 132 1.39 2.31 -6.32
N TYR A 133 1.78 1.88 -5.12
CA TYR A 133 2.91 2.39 -4.35
C TYR A 133 4.11 1.45 -4.47
N LEU A 134 5.30 2.02 -4.59
CA LEU A 134 6.58 1.31 -4.52
C LEU A 134 7.29 1.60 -3.20
N HIS A 135 7.84 0.58 -2.57
CA HIS A 135 8.72 0.76 -1.42
C HIS A 135 10.05 1.35 -1.84
N VAL A 136 10.48 2.39 -1.14
CA VAL A 136 11.76 3.08 -1.37
C VAL A 136 12.54 3.23 -0.06
N PRO A 137 13.49 2.34 0.23
CA PRO A 137 14.28 2.37 1.45
C PRO A 137 15.43 3.41 1.41
N SER A 138 15.62 4.11 0.28
CA SER A 138 16.70 5.08 0.14
C SER A 138 16.38 6.20 -0.85
N PRO A 139 16.97 7.41 -0.67
CA PRO A 139 16.85 8.52 -1.61
C PRO A 139 17.39 8.21 -3.01
N VAL A 140 18.38 7.32 -3.11
CA VAL A 140 18.94 6.91 -4.41
C VAL A 140 17.89 6.15 -5.22
N LEU A 141 17.26 5.16 -4.60
CA LEU A 141 16.21 4.37 -5.26
C LEU A 141 14.99 5.24 -5.61
N LEU A 142 14.62 6.18 -4.74
CA LEU A 142 13.56 7.15 -5.02
C LEU A 142 13.86 7.95 -6.29
N ARG A 143 15.08 8.49 -6.43
CA ARG A 143 15.47 9.25 -7.64
C ARG A 143 15.42 8.40 -8.90
N MET A 144 15.89 7.15 -8.83
CA MET A 144 15.80 6.23 -9.96
C MET A 144 14.35 6.01 -10.38
N PHE A 145 13.49 5.64 -9.46
CA PHE A 145 12.09 5.35 -9.74
C PHE A 145 11.30 6.58 -10.23
N LEU A 146 11.65 7.78 -9.72
CA LEU A 146 11.10 9.03 -10.25
C LEU A 146 11.51 9.26 -11.72
N GLY A 147 12.78 8.97 -12.06
CA GLY A 147 13.30 9.01 -13.42
C GLY A 147 12.56 8.04 -14.35
N ASP A 148 12.21 6.87 -13.86
CA ASP A 148 11.47 5.83 -14.60
C ASP A 148 9.95 6.06 -14.61
N GLY A 149 9.48 7.22 -14.14
CA GLY A 149 8.08 7.64 -14.23
C GLY A 149 7.18 7.26 -13.06
N ALA A 150 7.64 6.51 -12.07
CA ALA A 150 6.84 6.21 -10.88
C ALA A 150 6.53 7.49 -10.08
N ARG A 151 5.37 7.53 -9.42
CA ARG A 151 4.88 8.74 -8.71
C ARG A 151 4.36 8.49 -7.31
N ARG A 152 4.17 7.25 -6.90
CA ARG A 152 3.65 6.89 -5.58
C ARG A 152 4.64 6.02 -4.84
N PHE A 153 5.01 6.44 -3.62
CA PHE A 153 6.06 5.79 -2.85
C PHE A 153 5.67 5.63 -1.39
N ILE A 154 6.20 4.57 -0.78
CA ILE A 154 6.22 4.39 0.66
C ILE A 154 7.67 4.32 1.09
N PHE A 155 8.09 5.23 1.96
CA PHE A 155 9.43 5.20 2.52
C PHE A 155 9.47 4.26 3.72
N GLU A 156 10.45 3.36 3.71
CA GLU A 156 10.70 2.43 4.81
C GLU A 156 11.95 2.89 5.58
N GLY A 157 11.74 3.42 6.76
CA GLY A 157 12.82 3.79 7.68
C GLY A 157 13.29 2.62 8.52
N ARG A 158 14.35 2.84 9.30
CA ARG A 158 14.89 1.87 10.27
C ARG A 158 13.89 1.48 11.36
N GLU A 159 12.95 2.35 11.66
CA GLU A 159 11.90 2.19 12.65
C GLU A 159 10.74 1.30 12.19
N CYS A 160 10.69 0.92 10.91
CA CYS A 160 9.64 0.06 10.38
C CYS A 160 9.72 -1.35 10.98
N GLY A 161 8.57 -2.03 11.05
CA GLY A 161 8.50 -3.47 11.26
C GLY A 161 8.63 -4.22 9.93
N GLY A 162 9.32 -5.36 9.92
CA GLY A 162 9.53 -6.16 8.70
C GLY A 162 10.76 -5.73 7.91
N HIS A 163 10.61 -5.43 6.62
CA HIS A 163 11.69 -4.87 5.81
C HIS A 163 12.00 -3.45 6.27
N VAL A 164 13.27 -3.16 6.53
CA VAL A 164 13.69 -1.87 7.06
C VAL A 164 14.75 -1.23 6.17
N GLY A 165 14.68 0.08 6.03
CA GLY A 165 15.73 0.86 5.40
C GLY A 165 16.92 1.08 6.35
N PRO A 166 18.10 1.41 5.83
CA PRO A 166 19.29 1.67 6.65
C PRO A 166 19.22 2.99 7.42
N ARG A 167 18.33 3.90 7.05
CA ARG A 167 18.18 5.23 7.65
C ARG A 167 16.82 5.36 8.32
N SER A 168 16.74 6.23 9.33
CA SER A 168 15.43 6.60 9.88
C SER A 168 14.68 7.52 8.90
N SER A 169 13.35 7.59 9.02
CA SER A 169 12.54 8.48 8.20
C SER A 169 12.75 9.97 8.48
N PHE A 170 13.57 10.33 9.48
CA PHE A 170 13.94 11.70 9.81
C PHE A 170 15.26 12.17 9.16
N VAL A 171 15.97 11.36 8.39
CA VAL A 171 17.30 11.67 7.83
C VAL A 171 17.27 11.80 6.33
#